data_9c994f6736892f18201d4b0c9253d567
#
_entry.id   9c994f6736892f18201d4b0c9253d567
#
_cell.length_a   1.000
_cell.length_b   1.000
_cell.length_c   1.000
_cell.angle_alpha   90.00
_cell.angle_beta   90.00
_cell.angle_gamma   90.00
#
_symmetry.space_group_name_H-M   'P 1'
#
loop_
_entity.id
_entity.type
_entity.pdbx_description
1 polymer ?
#
loop_
_entity_poly.entity_id
_entity_poly.type
_entity_poly.pdbx_seq_one_letter_code
_entity_poly.pdbx_strand_id
1 'polypeptide(L)'
;MTGARFRLLVTEPLDGAANMALDEALLLSRLRHHAPPTLRFFAWAPPTVSLGYGQRLDGRIDLDEARALGIGLVRRQTGGSAILHEGPDLEITYSVAAAAGDFEGAGDLLETYRWIGAGLQAGLAALGAPVEMVPVQPSDPAAMPAFCFARTGSFELEVEGKKLVGSAQRRQGAAFLQHGAIMLGADPARLRRVFPGAGDPLEGMTTLEAALGRRPSFDEAVAALTAGFRQAHGLALEEGGLSAEETELAGSLARDKYGTHDWTWSGRAPRALTIV
;
A
#
# COMPACT_ATOMS: atom_id res chain seq x y z
N MET A 1 1.93 -30.67 5.19
CA MET A 1 0.93 -29.86 4.49
C MET A 1 1.71 -28.93 3.55
N THR A 2 1.47 -28.98 2.25
CA THR A 2 2.11 -28.06 1.29
C THR A 2 1.57 -26.68 1.59
N GLY A 3 2.46 -25.73 1.92
CA GLY A 3 2.08 -24.33 2.21
C GLY A 3 1.32 -23.71 1.02
N ALA A 4 0.51 -22.70 1.30
CA ALA A 4 -0.21 -21.97 0.25
C ALA A 4 0.80 -21.40 -0.77
N ARG A 5 0.46 -21.48 -2.06
CA ARG A 5 1.30 -20.96 -3.14
C ARG A 5 0.86 -19.55 -3.49
N PHE A 6 1.80 -18.63 -3.49
CA PHE A 6 1.59 -17.25 -3.90
C PHE A 6 2.58 -16.88 -5.00
N ARG A 7 2.13 -16.06 -5.93
CA ARG A 7 3.04 -15.38 -6.86
C ARG A 7 3.74 -14.23 -6.13
N LEU A 8 5.06 -14.16 -6.25
CA LEU A 8 5.85 -13.00 -5.89
C LEU A 8 6.02 -12.14 -7.14
N LEU A 9 5.57 -10.89 -7.07
CA LEU A 9 5.68 -9.93 -8.16
C LEU A 9 6.45 -8.70 -7.66
N VAL A 10 7.61 -8.44 -8.26
CA VAL A 10 8.34 -7.18 -8.04
C VAL A 10 8.27 -6.39 -9.32
N THR A 11 7.77 -5.16 -9.25
CA THR A 11 7.63 -4.32 -10.45
C THR A 11 8.55 -3.12 -10.38
N GLU A 12 9.04 -2.69 -11.54
CA GLU A 12 9.72 -1.41 -11.69
C GLU A 12 8.86 -0.27 -11.14
N PRO A 13 9.47 0.85 -10.73
CA PRO A 13 8.71 2.03 -10.31
C PRO A 13 7.77 2.53 -11.40
N LEU A 14 6.49 2.68 -11.06
CA LEU A 14 5.44 3.14 -11.96
C LEU A 14 4.80 4.43 -11.43
N ASP A 15 4.10 5.15 -12.31
CA ASP A 15 3.29 6.29 -11.89
C ASP A 15 2.06 5.87 -11.07
N GLY A 16 1.38 6.86 -10.49
CA GLY A 16 0.26 6.62 -9.59
C GLY A 16 -0.90 5.90 -10.26
N ALA A 17 -1.23 6.26 -11.51
CA ALA A 17 -2.33 5.65 -12.24
C ALA A 17 -2.02 4.18 -12.57
N ALA A 18 -0.82 3.90 -13.04
CA ALA A 18 -0.38 2.55 -13.39
C ALA A 18 -0.28 1.64 -12.14
N ASN A 19 0.27 2.14 -11.02
CA ASN A 19 0.37 1.37 -9.78
C ASN A 19 -1.02 0.99 -9.22
N MET A 20 -1.95 1.94 -9.18
CA MET A 20 -3.31 1.67 -8.68
C MET A 20 -4.14 0.81 -9.64
N ALA A 21 -3.94 0.97 -10.94
CA ALA A 21 -4.58 0.14 -11.94
C ALA A 21 -4.11 -1.32 -11.87
N LEU A 22 -2.81 -1.52 -11.66
CA LEU A 22 -2.25 -2.85 -11.52
C LEU A 22 -2.75 -3.55 -10.25
N ASP A 23 -2.80 -2.85 -9.13
CA ASP A 23 -3.36 -3.40 -7.89
C ASP A 23 -4.84 -3.81 -8.06
N GLU A 24 -5.65 -3.00 -8.77
CA GLU A 24 -7.04 -3.38 -9.06
C GLU A 24 -7.14 -4.53 -10.06
N ALA A 25 -6.28 -4.57 -11.07
CA ALA A 25 -6.25 -5.69 -12.02
C ALA A 25 -5.93 -7.02 -11.31
N LEU A 26 -4.97 -7.04 -10.39
CA LEU A 26 -4.65 -8.21 -9.57
C LEU A 26 -5.84 -8.66 -8.70
N LEU A 27 -6.55 -7.70 -8.07
CA LEU A 27 -7.76 -8.00 -7.31
C LEU A 27 -8.85 -8.63 -8.17
N LEU A 28 -9.13 -8.03 -9.34
CA LEU A 28 -10.18 -8.49 -10.25
C LEU A 28 -9.85 -9.85 -10.88
N SER A 29 -8.60 -10.07 -11.28
CA SER A 29 -8.13 -11.36 -11.79
C SER A 29 -8.22 -12.44 -10.71
N ARG A 30 -7.90 -12.12 -9.45
CA ARG A 30 -8.06 -13.07 -8.35
C ARG A 30 -9.53 -13.35 -8.04
N LEU A 31 -10.40 -12.33 -8.09
CA LEU A 31 -11.84 -12.48 -7.90
C LEU A 31 -12.45 -13.46 -8.92
N ARG A 32 -11.97 -13.42 -10.16
CA ARG A 32 -12.42 -14.32 -11.25
C ARG A 32 -11.73 -15.69 -11.23
N HIS A 33 -10.82 -15.93 -10.27
CA HIS A 33 -9.99 -17.14 -10.19
C HIS A 33 -9.07 -17.38 -11.40
N HIS A 34 -8.75 -16.32 -12.15
CA HIS A 34 -7.84 -16.41 -13.32
C HIS A 34 -6.37 -16.24 -12.94
N ALA A 35 -6.07 -15.76 -11.73
CA ALA A 35 -4.71 -15.55 -11.26
C ALA A 35 -4.48 -16.19 -9.88
N PRO A 36 -3.24 -16.58 -9.56
CA PRO A 36 -2.88 -17.01 -8.21
C PRO A 36 -2.96 -15.83 -7.21
N PRO A 37 -3.10 -16.11 -5.90
CA PRO A 37 -2.89 -15.07 -4.90
C PRO A 37 -1.48 -14.49 -5.07
N THR A 38 -1.37 -13.17 -4.94
CA THR A 38 -0.14 -12.44 -5.30
C THR A 38 0.31 -11.55 -4.14
N LEU A 39 1.59 -11.65 -3.79
CA LEU A 39 2.31 -10.67 -3.00
C LEU A 39 3.14 -9.83 -3.98
N ARG A 40 2.91 -8.51 -3.99
CA ARG A 40 3.61 -7.58 -4.86
C ARG A 40 4.40 -6.57 -4.04
N PHE A 41 5.63 -6.25 -4.48
CA PHE A 41 6.44 -5.13 -4.00
C PHE A 41 6.68 -4.15 -5.15
N PHE A 42 6.58 -2.86 -4.88
CA PHE A 42 6.72 -1.82 -5.88
C PHE A 42 7.10 -0.47 -5.29
N ALA A 43 7.46 0.44 -6.17
CA ALA A 43 7.75 1.83 -5.85
C ALA A 43 7.05 2.79 -6.81
N TRP A 44 7.20 4.08 -6.60
CA TRP A 44 6.53 5.15 -7.33
C TRP A 44 7.53 6.02 -8.07
N ALA A 45 7.25 6.32 -9.33
CA ALA A 45 7.98 7.30 -10.13
C ALA A 45 7.03 7.97 -11.14
N PRO A 46 6.83 9.31 -11.03
CA PRO A 46 7.39 10.22 -10.02
C PRO A 46 6.82 9.98 -8.61
N PRO A 47 7.36 10.64 -7.56
CA PRO A 47 6.69 10.70 -6.26
C PRO A 47 5.23 11.09 -6.42
N THR A 48 4.33 10.51 -5.62
CA THR A 48 2.89 10.63 -5.87
C THR A 48 2.12 10.74 -4.55
N VAL A 49 1.18 11.67 -4.45
CA VAL A 49 0.17 11.68 -3.40
C VAL A 49 -0.96 10.74 -3.79
N SER A 50 -1.23 9.70 -2.99
CA SER A 50 -2.42 8.88 -3.14
C SER A 50 -3.50 9.31 -2.16
N LEU A 51 -4.70 9.64 -2.67
CA LEU A 51 -5.89 9.95 -1.90
C LEU A 51 -6.61 8.66 -1.52
N GLY A 52 -7.16 8.58 -0.30
CA GLY A 52 -8.12 7.53 0.03
C GLY A 52 -9.42 7.64 -0.78
N TYR A 53 -10.11 6.51 -1.00
CA TYR A 53 -11.31 6.44 -1.82
C TYR A 53 -12.35 7.52 -1.50
N GLY A 54 -12.71 7.68 -0.22
CA GLY A 54 -13.70 8.65 0.25
C GLY A 54 -13.12 10.02 0.67
N GLN A 55 -11.81 10.22 0.52
CA GLN A 55 -11.18 11.45 0.98
C GLN A 55 -11.56 12.64 0.11
N ARG A 56 -11.95 13.75 0.76
CA ARG A 56 -12.19 15.02 0.07
C ARG A 56 -10.90 15.81 -0.08
N LEU A 57 -10.80 16.55 -1.17
CA LEU A 57 -9.77 17.58 -1.37
C LEU A 57 -10.28 18.87 -0.72
N ASP A 58 -9.88 19.11 0.51
CA ASP A 58 -10.40 20.16 1.39
C ASP A 58 -9.34 21.20 1.80
N GLY A 59 -8.27 21.32 0.99
CA GLY A 59 -7.17 22.26 1.22
C GLY A 59 -6.10 21.78 2.20
N ARG A 60 -6.21 20.56 2.73
CA ARG A 60 -5.17 19.96 3.59
C ARG A 60 -3.95 19.46 2.82
N ILE A 61 -4.04 19.41 1.50
CA ILE A 61 -2.94 19.08 0.58
C ILE A 61 -2.72 20.30 -0.27
N ASP A 62 -1.49 20.81 -0.30
CA ASP A 62 -1.09 21.89 -1.20
C ASP A 62 -0.80 21.31 -2.59
N LEU A 63 -1.82 21.41 -3.46
CA LEU A 63 -1.75 20.85 -4.81
C LEU A 63 -0.83 21.66 -5.75
N ASP A 64 -0.67 22.94 -5.49
CA ASP A 64 0.21 23.79 -6.30
C ASP A 64 1.66 23.50 -5.94
N GLU A 65 1.98 23.35 -4.66
CA GLU A 65 3.28 22.88 -4.20
C GLU A 65 3.59 21.47 -4.71
N ALA A 66 2.63 20.53 -4.60
CA ALA A 66 2.81 19.18 -5.13
C ALA A 66 3.16 19.22 -6.62
N ARG A 67 2.43 20.01 -7.42
CA ARG A 67 2.71 20.20 -8.85
C ARG A 67 4.08 20.83 -9.11
N ALA A 68 4.44 21.85 -8.35
CA ALA A 68 5.75 22.53 -8.48
C ALA A 68 6.93 21.59 -8.17
N LEU A 69 6.71 20.61 -7.30
CA LEU A 69 7.67 19.55 -6.95
C LEU A 69 7.65 18.33 -7.91
N GLY A 70 6.82 18.35 -8.96
CA GLY A 70 6.67 17.23 -9.88
C GLY A 70 6.00 16.00 -9.25
N ILE A 71 5.24 16.18 -8.17
CA ILE A 71 4.55 15.11 -7.46
C ILE A 71 3.21 14.81 -8.15
N GLY A 72 2.99 13.54 -8.48
CA GLY A 72 1.73 13.05 -9.04
C GLY A 72 0.59 13.06 -8.02
N LEU A 73 -0.64 12.94 -8.52
CA LEU A 73 -1.84 12.79 -7.70
C LEU A 73 -2.69 11.64 -8.25
N VAL A 74 -3.10 10.72 -7.39
CA VAL A 74 -3.99 9.62 -7.74
C VAL A 74 -4.96 9.33 -6.60
N ARG A 75 -6.15 8.83 -6.90
CA ARG A 75 -7.07 8.28 -5.89
C ARG A 75 -7.00 6.76 -5.93
N ARG A 76 -6.69 6.14 -4.78
CA ARG A 76 -6.71 4.68 -4.64
C ARG A 76 -8.12 4.16 -4.38
N GLN A 77 -8.35 2.87 -4.63
CA GLN A 77 -9.65 2.22 -4.38
C GLN A 77 -9.87 1.86 -2.90
N THR A 78 -8.83 1.92 -2.07
CA THR A 78 -8.87 1.66 -0.65
C THR A 78 -9.15 2.93 0.14
N GLY A 79 -9.62 2.80 1.39
CA GLY A 79 -9.90 3.92 2.27
C GLY A 79 -8.64 4.57 2.88
N GLY A 80 -8.85 5.35 3.94
CA GLY A 80 -7.80 6.05 4.68
C GLY A 80 -7.53 7.47 4.19
N SER A 81 -6.57 8.15 4.85
CA SER A 81 -6.10 9.49 4.51
C SER A 81 -5.01 9.46 3.44
N ALA A 82 -4.64 10.63 2.90
CA ALA A 82 -3.60 10.74 1.89
C ALA A 82 -2.23 10.23 2.38
N ILE A 83 -1.44 9.72 1.44
CA ILE A 83 -0.04 9.34 1.63
C ILE A 83 0.77 10.01 0.54
N LEU A 84 1.92 10.60 0.88
CA LEU A 84 2.94 10.94 -0.08
C LEU A 84 3.87 9.74 -0.24
N HIS A 85 3.87 9.16 -1.42
CA HIS A 85 4.80 8.12 -1.84
C HIS A 85 6.05 8.77 -2.44
N GLU A 86 7.20 8.52 -1.80
CA GLU A 86 8.43 9.29 -2.05
C GLU A 86 9.31 8.72 -3.18
N GLY A 87 9.09 7.51 -3.59
CA GLY A 87 9.94 6.79 -4.54
C GLY A 87 10.83 5.72 -3.88
N PRO A 88 11.60 4.96 -4.70
CA PRO A 88 12.26 3.71 -4.25
C PRO A 88 13.36 3.91 -3.20
N ASP A 89 13.94 5.11 -3.12
CA ASP A 89 15.00 5.40 -2.15
C ASP A 89 14.45 5.62 -0.72
N LEU A 90 13.17 5.98 -0.59
CA LEU A 90 12.57 6.38 0.68
C LEU A 90 11.38 5.52 1.08
N GLU A 91 10.84 4.71 0.17
CA GLU A 91 9.64 3.92 0.43
C GLU A 91 9.65 2.61 -0.37
N ILE A 92 9.11 1.56 0.24
CA ILE A 92 8.64 0.37 -0.44
C ILE A 92 7.14 0.23 -0.20
N THR A 93 6.36 0.05 -1.25
CA THR A 93 4.95 -0.30 -1.14
C THR A 93 4.77 -1.79 -1.38
N TYR A 94 3.93 -2.43 -0.56
CA TYR A 94 3.51 -3.81 -0.78
C TYR A 94 2.04 -3.86 -1.15
N SER A 95 1.62 -4.91 -1.86
CA SER A 95 0.21 -5.29 -1.96
C SER A 95 0.03 -6.81 -1.93
N VAL A 96 -1.09 -7.24 -1.35
CA VAL A 96 -1.55 -8.63 -1.32
C VAL A 96 -2.92 -8.68 -1.96
N ALA A 97 -3.03 -9.35 -3.10
CA ALA A 97 -4.29 -9.68 -3.76
C ALA A 97 -4.59 -11.18 -3.54
N ALA A 98 -5.64 -11.49 -2.78
CA ALA A 98 -6.01 -12.86 -2.44
C ALA A 98 -7.54 -13.00 -2.28
N ALA A 99 -8.03 -14.22 -2.10
CA ALA A 99 -9.44 -14.51 -1.91
C ALA A 99 -9.68 -15.42 -0.71
N ALA A 100 -10.92 -15.48 -0.24
CA ALA A 100 -11.35 -16.46 0.76
C ALA A 100 -10.99 -17.88 0.28
N GLY A 101 -10.28 -18.63 1.12
CA GLY A 101 -9.79 -19.97 0.79
C GLY A 101 -8.31 -20.03 0.38
N ASP A 102 -7.64 -18.91 0.11
CA ASP A 102 -6.21 -18.93 -0.22
C ASP A 102 -5.33 -19.23 1.01
N PHE A 103 -5.81 -18.84 2.19
CA PHE A 103 -5.23 -19.17 3.49
C PHE A 103 -6.30 -19.09 4.59
N GLU A 104 -6.02 -19.68 5.74
CA GLU A 104 -6.95 -19.65 6.88
C GLU A 104 -7.14 -18.20 7.35
N GLY A 105 -8.41 -17.79 7.50
CA GLY A 105 -8.77 -16.41 7.88
C GLY A 105 -8.88 -15.42 6.72
N ALA A 106 -8.58 -15.80 5.47
CA ALA A 106 -8.65 -14.89 4.31
C ALA A 106 -10.05 -14.27 4.07
N GLY A 107 -11.11 -14.91 4.61
CA GLY A 107 -12.49 -14.40 4.56
C GLY A 107 -12.77 -13.25 5.53
N ASP A 108 -12.01 -13.10 6.59
CA ASP A 108 -12.18 -12.08 7.64
C ASP A 108 -11.24 -10.90 7.48
N LEU A 109 -11.74 -9.69 7.77
CA LEU A 109 -10.97 -8.46 7.62
C LEU A 109 -9.80 -8.39 8.62
N LEU A 110 -10.07 -8.68 9.89
CA LEU A 110 -9.06 -8.54 10.94
C LEU A 110 -8.02 -9.65 10.84
N GLU A 111 -8.43 -10.87 10.49
CA GLU A 111 -7.51 -11.97 10.27
C GLU A 111 -6.58 -11.72 9.08
N THR A 112 -7.08 -11.11 7.99
CA THR A 112 -6.21 -10.74 6.85
C THR A 112 -5.18 -9.68 7.23
N TYR A 113 -5.56 -8.67 8.03
CA TYR A 113 -4.60 -7.68 8.54
C TYR A 113 -3.56 -8.33 9.45
N ARG A 114 -3.98 -9.22 10.36
CA ARG A 114 -3.08 -9.94 11.26
C ARG A 114 -2.12 -10.84 10.49
N TRP A 115 -2.63 -11.58 9.52
CA TRP A 115 -1.83 -12.48 8.70
C TRP A 115 -0.77 -11.71 7.90
N ILE A 116 -1.17 -10.66 7.19
CA ILE A 116 -0.23 -9.83 6.42
C ILE A 116 0.76 -9.14 7.36
N GLY A 117 0.27 -8.58 8.48
CA GLY A 117 1.11 -7.95 9.49
C GLY A 117 2.19 -8.88 10.05
N ALA A 118 1.87 -10.15 10.29
CA ALA A 118 2.86 -11.14 10.77
C ALA A 118 3.98 -11.39 9.75
N GLY A 119 3.66 -11.48 8.45
CA GLY A 119 4.66 -11.60 7.40
C GLY A 119 5.58 -10.38 7.31
N LEU A 120 4.97 -9.18 7.35
CA LEU A 120 5.73 -7.92 7.35
C LEU A 120 6.61 -7.79 8.60
N GLN A 121 6.06 -8.08 9.79
CA GLN A 121 6.79 -8.02 11.05
C GLN A 121 8.01 -8.94 11.04
N ALA A 122 7.85 -10.20 10.59
CA ALA A 122 8.94 -11.14 10.48
C ALA A 122 10.06 -10.64 9.55
N GLY A 123 9.69 -10.07 8.40
CA GLY A 123 10.67 -9.50 7.46
C GLY A 123 11.39 -8.27 8.00
N LEU A 124 10.66 -7.36 8.64
CA LEU A 124 11.25 -6.16 9.26
C LEU A 124 12.14 -6.50 10.47
N ALA A 125 11.75 -7.49 11.27
CA ALA A 125 12.59 -8.01 12.36
C ALA A 125 13.87 -8.66 11.83
N ALA A 126 13.84 -9.32 10.67
CA ALA A 126 15.04 -9.88 10.03
C ALA A 126 16.03 -8.78 9.56
N LEU A 127 15.55 -7.57 9.27
CA LEU A 127 16.41 -6.40 9.05
C LEU A 127 17.01 -5.80 10.33
N GLY A 128 16.52 -6.23 11.50
CA GLY A 128 16.91 -5.73 12.80
C GLY A 128 15.99 -4.65 13.38
N ALA A 129 14.86 -4.33 12.72
CA ALA A 129 13.91 -3.35 13.22
C ALA A 129 13.05 -3.95 14.36
N PRO A 130 12.96 -3.31 15.54
CA PRO A 130 12.18 -3.77 16.69
C PRO A 130 10.69 -3.43 16.49
N VAL A 131 10.04 -4.10 15.54
CA VAL A 131 8.68 -3.78 15.10
C VAL A 131 7.64 -4.51 15.95
N GLU A 132 6.65 -3.78 16.42
CA GLU A 132 5.49 -4.31 17.15
C GLU A 132 4.21 -4.14 16.34
N MET A 133 3.35 -5.17 16.37
CA MET A 133 2.01 -5.09 15.79
C MET A 133 1.03 -4.55 16.84
N VAL A 134 0.42 -3.39 16.53
CA VAL A 134 -0.51 -2.74 17.47
C VAL A 134 -1.89 -3.38 17.37
N PRO A 135 -2.51 -3.76 18.50
CA PRO A 135 -3.88 -4.28 18.53
C PRO A 135 -4.89 -3.26 17.97
N VAL A 136 -6.04 -3.77 17.53
CA VAL A 136 -7.16 -2.94 17.05
C VAL A 136 -7.53 -1.88 18.09
N GLN A 137 -7.44 -0.62 17.71
CA GLN A 137 -8.00 0.49 18.49
C GLN A 137 -9.27 1.01 17.80
N PRO A 138 -10.34 1.30 18.56
CA PRO A 138 -11.51 1.94 17.99
C PRO A 138 -11.11 3.29 17.38
N SER A 139 -11.32 3.47 16.08
CA SER A 139 -11.08 4.75 15.42
C SER A 139 -12.34 5.60 15.46
N ASP A 140 -12.22 6.87 15.85
CA ASP A 140 -13.27 7.86 15.68
C ASP A 140 -13.25 8.36 14.22
N PRO A 141 -14.30 8.10 13.42
CA PRO A 141 -14.35 8.54 12.03
C PRO A 141 -14.31 10.06 11.86
N ALA A 142 -14.74 10.83 12.90
CA ALA A 142 -14.76 12.28 12.87
C ALA A 142 -13.36 12.92 13.03
N ALA A 143 -12.38 12.14 13.50
CA ALA A 143 -11.03 12.62 13.79
C ALA A 143 -9.99 12.18 12.74
N MET A 144 -10.37 11.98 11.46
CA MET A 144 -9.44 11.58 10.42
C MET A 144 -8.40 12.67 10.11
N PRO A 145 -7.09 12.39 10.24
CA PRO A 145 -6.04 13.35 9.93
C PRO A 145 -5.91 13.59 8.42
N ALA A 146 -5.25 14.67 8.03
CA ALA A 146 -4.97 14.97 6.62
C ALA A 146 -4.02 13.95 5.98
N PHE A 147 -3.13 13.38 6.78
CA PHE A 147 -2.04 12.49 6.39
C PHE A 147 -2.15 11.14 7.14
N CYS A 148 -2.02 10.03 6.40
CA CYS A 148 -2.29 8.68 6.92
C CYS A 148 -1.36 8.26 8.06
N PHE A 149 -0.10 8.71 8.05
CA PHE A 149 0.86 8.37 9.10
C PHE A 149 0.71 9.18 10.39
N ALA A 150 -0.17 10.19 10.41
CA ALA A 150 -0.39 10.99 11.62
C ALA A 150 -1.19 10.27 12.73
N ARG A 151 -1.75 9.09 12.48
CA ARG A 151 -2.46 8.27 13.48
C ARG A 151 -2.31 6.79 13.18
N THR A 152 -2.26 6.01 14.25
CA THR A 152 -2.25 4.55 14.20
C THR A 152 -3.66 4.00 13.97
N GLY A 153 -3.80 3.07 13.03
CA GLY A 153 -5.01 2.28 12.79
C GLY A 153 -4.91 0.90 13.44
N SER A 154 -5.82 -0.01 13.04
CA SER A 154 -5.81 -1.39 13.55
C SER A 154 -4.73 -2.23 12.85
N PHE A 155 -3.97 -3.03 13.60
CA PHE A 155 -2.91 -3.92 13.11
C PHE A 155 -1.82 -3.21 12.29
N GLU A 156 -1.53 -1.98 12.64
CA GLU A 156 -0.37 -1.26 12.08
C GLU A 156 0.91 -1.70 12.78
N LEU A 157 2.03 -1.54 12.08
CA LEU A 157 3.34 -1.88 12.59
C LEU A 157 4.05 -0.61 13.05
N GLU A 158 4.49 -0.62 14.29
CA GLU A 158 5.14 0.50 14.97
C GLU A 158 6.54 0.14 15.47
N VAL A 159 7.38 1.14 15.61
CA VAL A 159 8.63 1.10 16.35
C VAL A 159 8.58 2.21 17.39
N GLU A 160 8.72 1.85 18.68
CA GLU A 160 8.68 2.81 19.80
C GLU A 160 7.44 3.71 19.81
N GLY A 161 6.26 3.14 19.49
CA GLY A 161 4.98 3.85 19.45
C GLY A 161 4.81 4.79 18.25
N LYS A 162 5.69 4.73 17.25
CA LYS A 162 5.61 5.49 16.00
C LYS A 162 5.34 4.57 14.83
N LYS A 163 4.41 4.95 13.99
CA LYS A 163 3.99 4.19 12.82
C LYS A 163 5.10 4.06 11.78
N LEU A 164 5.47 2.83 11.45
CA LEU A 164 6.42 2.49 10.38
C LEU A 164 5.70 2.08 9.10
N VAL A 165 4.57 1.37 9.23
CA VAL A 165 3.81 0.81 8.11
C VAL A 165 2.36 1.27 8.18
N GLY A 166 1.87 1.88 7.11
CA GLY A 166 0.47 2.24 6.96
C GLY A 166 -0.22 1.36 5.92
N SER A 167 -1.34 0.74 6.28
CA SER A 167 -2.04 -0.21 5.44
C SER A 167 -3.50 0.16 5.22
N ALA A 168 -4.04 -0.21 4.06
CA ALA A 168 -5.46 -0.07 3.74
C ALA A 168 -5.94 -1.27 2.92
N GLN A 169 -7.20 -1.67 3.11
CA GLN A 169 -7.77 -2.83 2.42
C GLN A 169 -9.05 -2.48 1.66
N ARG A 170 -9.26 -3.14 0.54
CA ARG A 170 -10.51 -3.20 -0.22
C ARG A 170 -10.95 -4.65 -0.34
N ARG A 171 -12.22 -4.91 -0.04
CA ARG A 171 -12.83 -6.24 -0.28
C ARG A 171 -13.85 -6.12 -1.41
N GLN A 172 -13.89 -7.14 -2.27
CA GLN A 172 -14.85 -7.25 -3.37
C GLN A 172 -15.23 -8.72 -3.57
N GLY A 173 -16.47 -9.05 -3.29
CA GLY A 173 -16.91 -10.46 -3.27
C GLY A 173 -16.06 -11.28 -2.31
N ALA A 174 -15.52 -12.39 -2.80
CA ALA A 174 -14.65 -13.27 -2.04
C ALA A 174 -13.19 -12.83 -2.02
N ALA A 175 -12.79 -11.84 -2.85
CA ALA A 175 -11.42 -11.38 -2.95
C ALA A 175 -11.17 -10.10 -2.16
N PHE A 176 -9.90 -9.84 -1.85
CA PHE A 176 -9.45 -8.60 -1.24
C PHE A 176 -8.11 -8.15 -1.83
N LEU A 177 -7.87 -6.86 -1.74
CA LEU A 177 -6.59 -6.21 -1.92
C LEU A 177 -6.24 -5.48 -0.63
N GLN A 178 -5.09 -5.78 -0.04
CA GLN A 178 -4.49 -4.95 1.01
C GLN A 178 -3.16 -4.44 0.50
N HIS A 179 -2.95 -3.14 0.58
CA HIS A 179 -1.66 -2.53 0.28
C HIS A 179 -1.23 -1.58 1.39
N GLY A 180 0.05 -1.27 1.43
CA GLY A 180 0.61 -0.37 2.44
C GLY A 180 2.00 0.11 2.08
N ALA A 181 2.35 1.26 2.66
CA ALA A 181 3.66 1.89 2.53
C ALA A 181 4.52 1.57 3.75
N ILE A 182 5.77 1.22 3.52
CA ILE A 182 6.81 0.98 4.51
C ILE A 182 7.87 2.04 4.27
N MET A 183 8.10 2.89 5.27
CA MET A 183 9.00 4.02 5.13
C MET A 183 10.45 3.58 5.33
N LEU A 184 11.25 3.58 4.26
CA LEU A 184 12.70 3.34 4.32
C LEU A 184 13.43 4.56 4.89
N GLY A 185 13.00 5.74 4.49
CA GLY A 185 13.45 7.06 4.94
C GLY A 185 12.34 8.07 4.76
N ALA A 186 12.61 9.36 4.96
CA ALA A 186 11.65 10.44 4.72
C ALA A 186 12.34 11.74 4.33
N ASP A 187 11.62 12.59 3.60
CA ASP A 187 11.96 14.01 3.39
C ASP A 187 10.95 14.89 4.16
N PRO A 188 11.24 15.27 5.42
CA PRO A 188 10.32 16.06 6.22
C PRO A 188 10.04 17.46 5.63
N ALA A 189 10.98 18.01 4.87
CA ALA A 189 10.80 19.31 4.22
C ALA A 189 9.75 19.22 3.11
N ARG A 190 9.82 18.18 2.29
CA ARG A 190 8.84 17.89 1.24
C ARG A 190 7.45 17.60 1.83
N LEU A 191 7.39 16.77 2.88
CA LEU A 191 6.14 16.46 3.58
C LEU A 191 5.45 17.72 4.10
N ARG A 192 6.17 18.66 4.75
CA ARG A 192 5.60 19.93 5.24
C ARG A 192 5.10 20.83 4.12
N ARG A 193 5.77 20.84 2.96
CA ARG A 193 5.32 21.60 1.79
C ARG A 193 4.03 21.06 1.22
N VAL A 194 3.91 19.72 1.11
CA VAL A 194 2.72 19.07 0.55
C VAL A 194 1.55 19.04 1.53
N PHE A 195 1.83 18.93 2.85
CA PHE A 195 0.82 18.88 3.91
C PHE A 195 1.04 20.00 4.96
N PRO A 196 0.83 21.26 4.61
CA PRO A 196 1.20 22.41 5.47
C PRO A 196 0.48 22.44 6.83
N GLY A 197 -0.66 21.76 6.95
CA GLY A 197 -1.43 21.68 8.21
C GLY A 197 -1.14 20.46 9.08
N ALA A 198 -0.17 19.59 8.72
CA ALA A 198 0.05 18.32 9.39
C ALA A 198 0.92 18.41 10.66
N GLY A 199 1.42 19.57 11.04
CA GLY A 199 2.38 19.71 12.15
C GLY A 199 3.76 19.13 11.80
N ASP A 200 4.43 18.50 12.77
CA ASP A 200 5.64 17.74 12.47
C ASP A 200 5.26 16.37 11.88
N PRO A 201 5.56 16.10 10.60
CA PRO A 201 5.19 14.85 9.97
C PRO A 201 5.86 13.62 10.61
N LEU A 202 6.97 13.80 11.35
CA LEU A 202 7.68 12.72 12.04
C LEU A 202 7.23 12.51 13.48
N GLU A 203 6.27 13.29 13.99
CA GLU A 203 5.77 13.12 15.35
C GLU A 203 5.11 11.75 15.55
N GLY A 204 4.24 11.34 14.62
CA GLY A 204 3.50 10.08 14.67
C GLY A 204 4.06 8.96 13.80
N MET A 205 5.14 9.20 13.04
CA MET A 205 5.73 8.22 12.15
C MET A 205 7.23 8.03 12.39
N THR A 206 7.74 6.88 11.96
CA THR A 206 9.17 6.58 11.94
C THR A 206 9.55 5.94 10.60
N THR A 207 10.84 5.70 10.40
CA THR A 207 11.40 5.08 9.20
C THR A 207 12.35 3.96 9.57
N LEU A 208 12.64 3.06 8.63
CA LEU A 208 13.67 2.04 8.85
C LEU A 208 15.05 2.67 9.06
N GLU A 209 15.34 3.78 8.38
CA GLU A 209 16.59 4.52 8.60
C GLU A 209 16.75 4.96 10.06
N ALA A 210 15.68 5.49 10.67
CA ALA A 210 15.70 5.89 12.08
C ALA A 210 15.81 4.70 13.03
N ALA A 211 15.07 3.61 12.73
CA ALA A 211 15.04 2.42 13.59
C ALA A 211 16.35 1.61 13.55
N LEU A 212 17.04 1.60 12.40
CA LEU A 212 18.24 0.80 12.16
C LEU A 212 19.55 1.58 12.24
N GLY A 213 19.49 2.91 12.26
CA GLY A 213 20.67 3.78 12.12
C GLY A 213 21.28 3.78 10.70
N ARG A 214 20.63 3.10 9.73
CA ARG A 214 20.98 3.07 8.32
C ARG A 214 19.72 2.89 7.45
N ARG A 215 19.73 3.36 6.24
CA ARG A 215 18.66 3.12 5.30
C ARG A 215 18.93 1.83 4.51
N PRO A 216 18.03 0.81 4.58
CA PRO A 216 18.13 -0.34 3.69
C PRO A 216 17.79 0.06 2.26
N SER A 217 18.33 -0.64 1.27
CA SER A 217 17.91 -0.48 -0.12
C SER A 217 16.53 -1.10 -0.35
N PHE A 218 15.89 -0.73 -1.47
CA PHE A 218 14.64 -1.35 -1.91
C PHE A 218 14.78 -2.88 -2.02
N ASP A 219 15.84 -3.35 -2.68
CA ASP A 219 16.07 -4.79 -2.89
C ASP A 219 16.34 -5.53 -1.58
N GLU A 220 17.09 -4.92 -0.65
CA GLU A 220 17.31 -5.48 0.69
C GLU A 220 15.99 -5.63 1.44
N ALA A 221 15.11 -4.62 1.38
CA ALA A 221 13.81 -4.67 2.00
C ALA A 221 12.90 -5.73 1.35
N VAL A 222 12.87 -5.82 0.00
CA VAL A 222 12.12 -6.86 -0.72
C VAL A 222 12.57 -8.25 -0.31
N ALA A 223 13.88 -8.50 -0.26
CA ALA A 223 14.44 -9.80 0.13
C ALA A 223 14.03 -10.19 1.55
N ALA A 224 14.15 -9.26 2.51
CA ALA A 224 13.80 -9.48 3.91
C ALA A 224 12.30 -9.72 4.09
N LEU A 225 11.45 -8.91 3.46
CA LEU A 225 9.99 -9.06 3.52
C LEU A 225 9.53 -10.37 2.89
N THR A 226 10.11 -10.75 1.76
CA THR A 226 9.84 -12.04 1.11
C THR A 226 10.19 -13.21 2.04
N ALA A 227 11.35 -13.16 2.69
CA ALA A 227 11.76 -14.16 3.68
C ALA A 227 10.81 -14.18 4.88
N GLY A 228 10.36 -13.00 5.35
CA GLY A 228 9.41 -12.87 6.45
C GLY A 228 8.07 -13.54 6.19
N PHE A 229 7.49 -13.34 5.01
CA PHE A 229 6.25 -14.04 4.61
C PHE A 229 6.44 -15.56 4.51
N ARG A 230 7.58 -16.03 3.98
CA ARG A 230 7.92 -17.46 3.97
C ARG A 230 8.02 -18.03 5.39
N GLN A 231 8.72 -17.33 6.27
CA GLN A 231 8.93 -17.76 7.66
C GLN A 231 7.64 -17.77 8.47
N ALA A 232 6.84 -16.71 8.39
CA ALA A 232 5.63 -16.56 9.20
C ALA A 232 4.52 -17.56 8.80
N HIS A 233 4.43 -17.91 7.51
CA HIS A 233 3.28 -18.65 6.98
C HIS A 233 3.64 -19.94 6.25
N GLY A 234 4.90 -20.29 6.13
CA GLY A 234 5.32 -21.45 5.33
C GLY A 234 4.94 -21.33 3.85
N LEU A 235 4.86 -20.10 3.31
CA LEU A 235 4.44 -19.86 1.94
C LEU A 235 5.46 -20.35 0.92
N ALA A 236 4.98 -20.98 -0.15
CA ALA A 236 5.73 -21.12 -1.39
C ALA A 236 5.51 -19.82 -2.21
N LEU A 237 6.48 -18.90 -2.15
CA LEU A 237 6.52 -17.70 -2.98
C LEU A 237 7.30 -17.98 -4.25
N GLU A 238 6.62 -18.02 -5.39
CA GLU A 238 7.18 -18.27 -6.71
C GLU A 238 7.24 -16.95 -7.49
N GLU A 239 8.41 -16.57 -7.97
CA GLU A 239 8.55 -15.39 -8.83
C GLU A 239 7.73 -15.58 -10.11
N GLY A 240 7.02 -14.53 -10.51
CA GLY A 240 6.19 -14.57 -11.70
C GLY A 240 5.88 -13.18 -12.25
N GLY A 241 5.51 -13.15 -13.54
CA GLY A 241 5.07 -11.95 -14.24
C GLY A 241 3.54 -11.81 -14.25
N LEU A 242 3.10 -10.72 -14.87
CA LEU A 242 1.68 -10.50 -15.20
C LEU A 242 1.27 -11.40 -16.35
N SER A 243 0.05 -11.89 -16.31
CA SER A 243 -0.57 -12.50 -17.50
C SER A 243 -0.91 -11.43 -18.54
N ALA A 244 -1.17 -11.85 -19.79
CA ALA A 244 -1.62 -10.95 -20.84
C ALA A 244 -2.95 -10.25 -20.44
N GLU A 245 -3.87 -10.99 -19.81
CA GLU A 245 -5.15 -10.47 -19.32
C GLU A 245 -4.96 -9.43 -18.23
N GLU A 246 -4.08 -9.69 -17.25
CA GLU A 246 -3.76 -8.73 -16.19
C GLU A 246 -3.13 -7.45 -16.77
N THR A 247 -2.25 -7.59 -17.74
CA THR A 247 -1.59 -6.46 -18.41
C THR A 247 -2.61 -5.59 -19.17
N GLU A 248 -3.50 -6.21 -19.94
CA GLU A 248 -4.54 -5.52 -20.68
C GLU A 248 -5.53 -4.82 -19.75
N LEU A 249 -5.97 -5.51 -18.69
CA LEU A 249 -6.87 -4.96 -17.68
C LEU A 249 -6.24 -3.78 -16.93
N ALA A 250 -4.98 -3.91 -16.50
CA ALA A 250 -4.25 -2.82 -15.85
C ALA A 250 -4.11 -1.61 -16.79
N GLY A 251 -3.78 -1.84 -18.08
CA GLY A 251 -3.70 -0.78 -19.08
C GLY A 251 -5.03 -0.06 -19.28
N SER A 252 -6.15 -0.79 -19.35
CA SER A 252 -7.49 -0.22 -19.47
C SER A 252 -7.87 0.58 -18.21
N LEU A 253 -7.66 0.02 -17.03
CA LEU A 253 -7.92 0.72 -15.75
C LEU A 253 -7.06 1.99 -15.61
N ALA A 254 -5.81 1.96 -16.03
CA ALA A 254 -4.93 3.13 -16.00
C ALA A 254 -5.48 4.26 -16.87
N ARG A 255 -5.87 3.97 -18.11
CA ARG A 255 -6.42 4.97 -19.03
C ARG A 255 -7.81 5.46 -18.63
N ASP A 256 -8.71 4.52 -18.36
CA ASP A 256 -10.15 4.78 -18.34
C ASP A 256 -10.69 5.08 -16.93
N LYS A 257 -9.86 4.88 -15.89
CA LYS A 257 -10.20 5.16 -14.49
C LYS A 257 -9.14 6.00 -13.81
N TYR A 258 -7.99 5.42 -13.48
CA TYR A 258 -6.99 6.05 -12.59
C TYR A 258 -6.30 7.27 -13.20
N GLY A 259 -6.15 7.33 -14.52
CA GLY A 259 -5.65 8.50 -15.26
C GLY A 259 -6.69 9.57 -15.50
N THR A 260 -7.96 9.37 -15.09
CA THR A 260 -9.02 10.36 -15.33
C THR A 260 -9.13 11.37 -14.18
N HIS A 261 -9.45 12.61 -14.55
CA HIS A 261 -9.75 13.68 -13.60
C HIS A 261 -10.93 13.30 -12.70
N ASP A 262 -12.01 12.76 -13.28
CA ASP A 262 -13.23 12.45 -12.54
C ASP A 262 -13.00 11.44 -11.43
N TRP A 263 -12.22 10.39 -11.67
CA TRP A 263 -11.86 9.43 -10.63
C TRP A 263 -11.01 10.09 -9.54
N THR A 264 -9.94 10.77 -9.93
CA THR A 264 -8.98 11.35 -8.97
C THR A 264 -9.65 12.39 -8.07
N TRP A 265 -10.49 13.28 -8.64
CA TRP A 265 -11.09 14.38 -7.88
C TRP A 265 -12.39 14.02 -7.17
N SER A 266 -13.23 13.17 -7.74
CA SER A 266 -14.56 12.87 -7.20
C SER A 266 -14.76 11.41 -6.77
N GLY A 267 -13.85 10.51 -7.08
CA GLY A 267 -14.02 9.05 -6.87
C GLY A 267 -15.10 8.44 -7.76
N ARG A 268 -15.56 9.14 -8.80
CA ARG A 268 -16.56 8.62 -9.75
C ARG A 268 -15.87 7.86 -10.86
N ALA A 269 -16.10 6.55 -10.91
CA ALA A 269 -15.68 5.77 -12.07
C ALA A 269 -16.49 6.17 -13.31
N PRO A 270 -15.87 6.24 -14.49
CA PRO A 270 -16.58 6.41 -15.74
C PRO A 270 -17.68 5.34 -15.91
N ARG A 271 -18.84 5.72 -16.48
CA ARG A 271 -20.00 4.83 -16.64
C ARG A 271 -19.71 3.57 -17.50
N ALA A 272 -18.66 3.58 -18.30
CA ALA A 272 -18.28 2.47 -19.19
C ALA A 272 -17.54 1.32 -18.47
N LEU A 273 -17.09 1.51 -17.25
CA LEU A 273 -16.36 0.50 -16.46
C LEU A 273 -17.29 -0.34 -15.55
N THR A 274 -18.54 -0.55 -15.91
CA THR A 274 -19.33 -1.63 -15.30
C THR A 274 -18.74 -2.94 -15.81
N ILE A 275 -17.64 -3.36 -15.20
CA ILE A 275 -17.06 -4.69 -15.42
C ILE A 275 -18.03 -5.68 -14.77
N VAL A 276 -18.83 -6.35 -15.60
CA VAL A 276 -19.75 -7.43 -15.22
C VAL A 276 -18.99 -8.61 -14.68
#